data_1696cf44ff4bf52fdfa1ee24469798a4
#
_entry.id   1696cf44ff4bf52fdfa1ee24469798a4
#
_cell.length_a   1.000
_cell.length_b   1.000
_cell.length_c   1.000
_cell.angle_alpha   90.00
_cell.angle_beta   90.00
_cell.angle_gamma   90.00
#
_symmetry.space_group_name_H-M   'P 1'
#
loop_
_entity.id
_entity.type
_entity.pdbx_description
1 polymer ?
#
loop_
_entity_poly.entity_id
_entity_poly.type
_entity_poly.pdbx_seq_one_letter_code
_entity_poly.pdbx_strand_id
1 'polypeptide(L)'
;MFVVKGRVFHRERVEDLCLGIEDGRIVAIRKVLKGDDVADHGDALILPGGIDLHVHLREPGLTDKEDIPSGTRSAALGGITTVLDMPNTEPPVTTRDALEAKIARIRGRAIVDVGLYAAPRSGGAVARLEAATAFKVYMAETTGGLAIDDDALEDVLEAAGETDKYVAVHAEDPHAFGKKAAMDLRGHHAARPKDAEVGALKKLAAMRAAAKIHIAHVTCVEALDAVPKRATTEVTPHHLFLDHDRPLRAFGKVTPPLRPPEDRDALWKAFVDGRIDVVASDHAPHTREEKEDGPFAEAPPGLPGVGTSFPLLMRRVKAGDLALERLVAAIASRPAAILGLEKGEIRIGADADLVVVDPRRYTKVTAKRLRYKCGWTPFEGMDGCFPHAVYVRGEAVVEDGEPSSEGVGRMITVTKR
;
A
#
# COMPACT_ATOMS: atom_id res chain seq x y z
N MET A 1 -22.78 19.21 -13.49
CA MET A 1 -21.98 19.18 -12.22
C MET A 1 -22.61 18.17 -11.26
N PHE A 2 -21.88 17.12 -10.88
CA PHE A 2 -22.22 16.20 -9.79
C PHE A 2 -21.82 16.82 -8.44
N VAL A 3 -22.62 16.64 -7.40
CA VAL A 3 -22.34 17.20 -6.06
C VAL A 3 -22.31 16.09 -5.02
N VAL A 4 -21.23 15.99 -4.27
CA VAL A 4 -21.10 15.14 -3.08
C VAL A 4 -21.17 16.01 -1.83
N LYS A 5 -22.07 15.69 -0.89
CA LYS A 5 -22.35 16.49 0.29
C LYS A 5 -22.22 15.64 1.58
N GLY A 6 -21.67 16.22 2.63
CA GLY A 6 -21.54 15.60 3.95
C GLY A 6 -20.52 16.32 4.82
N ARG A 7 -19.97 15.60 5.83
CA ARG A 7 -18.93 16.11 6.72
C ARG A 7 -17.56 15.88 6.08
N VAL A 8 -17.03 16.89 5.42
CA VAL A 8 -15.81 16.81 4.60
C VAL A 8 -14.58 17.14 5.44
N PHE A 9 -13.57 16.27 5.38
CA PHE A 9 -12.24 16.57 5.90
C PHE A 9 -11.49 17.48 4.90
N HIS A 10 -11.40 18.76 5.23
CA HIS A 10 -10.79 19.78 4.40
C HIS A 10 -9.91 20.70 5.24
N ARG A 11 -8.65 20.93 4.82
CA ARG A 11 -7.69 21.78 5.53
C ARG A 11 -7.55 21.38 7.02
N GLU A 12 -7.37 20.10 7.25
CA GLU A 12 -7.20 19.50 8.59
C GLU A 12 -8.40 19.72 9.55
N ARG A 13 -9.60 19.95 8.99
CA ARG A 13 -10.85 20.14 9.75
C ARG A 13 -11.99 19.36 9.11
N VAL A 14 -12.97 19.03 9.93
CA VAL A 14 -14.22 18.42 9.46
C VAL A 14 -15.30 19.49 9.45
N GLU A 15 -15.83 19.79 8.26
CA GLU A 15 -16.85 20.82 8.04
C GLU A 15 -17.99 20.28 7.16
N ASP A 16 -19.21 20.79 7.36
CA ASP A 16 -20.34 20.48 6.48
C ASP A 16 -20.18 21.25 5.16
N LEU A 17 -19.83 20.51 4.10
CA LEU A 17 -19.50 21.07 2.79
C LEU A 17 -20.13 20.26 1.66
N CYS A 18 -20.27 20.92 0.52
CA CYS A 18 -20.61 20.36 -0.77
C CYS A 18 -19.38 20.43 -1.68
N LEU A 19 -19.05 19.33 -2.34
CA LEU A 19 -17.99 19.20 -3.33
C LEU A 19 -18.64 19.15 -4.72
N GLY A 20 -18.39 20.14 -5.56
CA GLY A 20 -18.79 20.12 -6.98
C GLY A 20 -17.75 19.38 -7.80
N ILE A 21 -18.19 18.44 -8.60
CA ILE A 21 -17.33 17.55 -9.40
C ILE A 21 -17.70 17.67 -10.87
N GLU A 22 -16.72 17.93 -11.71
CA GLU A 22 -16.81 17.92 -13.17
C GLU A 22 -15.55 17.28 -13.77
N ASP A 23 -15.71 16.48 -14.81
CA ASP A 23 -14.62 15.79 -15.52
C ASP A 23 -13.67 15.02 -14.58
N GLY A 24 -14.23 14.45 -13.52
CA GLY A 24 -13.48 13.67 -12.53
C GLY A 24 -12.68 14.50 -11.52
N ARG A 25 -12.84 15.84 -11.52
CA ARG A 25 -12.09 16.75 -10.63
C ARG A 25 -13.02 17.54 -9.72
N ILE A 26 -12.50 17.91 -8.55
CA ILE A 26 -13.17 18.83 -7.64
C ILE A 26 -13.03 20.24 -8.21
N VAL A 27 -14.14 20.84 -8.65
CA VAL A 27 -14.19 22.20 -9.21
C VAL A 27 -14.72 23.24 -8.24
N ALA A 28 -15.44 22.82 -7.20
CA ALA A 28 -16.00 23.73 -6.21
C ALA A 28 -16.06 23.08 -4.82
N ILE A 29 -15.80 23.88 -3.77
CA ILE A 29 -15.99 23.51 -2.35
C ILE A 29 -16.77 24.63 -1.71
N ARG A 30 -18.01 24.39 -1.25
CA ARG A 30 -18.94 25.41 -0.71
C ARG A 30 -19.82 24.79 0.37
N LYS A 31 -20.41 25.64 1.24
CA LYS A 31 -21.44 25.18 2.19
C LYS A 31 -22.74 24.80 1.52
N VAL A 32 -23.05 25.41 0.38
CA VAL A 32 -24.23 25.12 -0.43
C VAL A 32 -23.83 25.13 -1.90
N LEU A 33 -24.15 24.06 -2.61
CA LEU A 33 -24.04 23.95 -4.07
C LEU A 33 -25.32 23.37 -4.63
N LYS A 34 -25.70 23.81 -5.83
CA LYS A 34 -26.74 23.17 -6.65
C LYS A 34 -26.04 22.35 -7.73
N GLY A 35 -26.49 21.15 -7.97
CA GLY A 35 -26.02 20.27 -9.02
C GLY A 35 -27.19 19.56 -9.72
N ASP A 36 -26.89 18.92 -10.83
CA ASP A 36 -27.86 18.13 -11.59
C ASP A 36 -28.13 16.79 -10.88
N ASP A 37 -27.11 16.30 -10.18
CA ASP A 37 -27.16 15.10 -9.36
C ASP A 37 -26.44 15.38 -8.02
N VAL A 38 -26.98 14.86 -6.91
CA VAL A 38 -26.51 15.14 -5.55
C VAL A 38 -26.49 13.86 -4.71
N ALA A 39 -25.30 13.41 -4.33
CA ALA A 39 -25.10 12.37 -3.33
C ALA A 39 -24.96 13.01 -1.94
N ASP A 40 -26.03 12.93 -1.11
CA ASP A 40 -26.04 13.45 0.27
C ASP A 40 -25.72 12.32 1.26
N HIS A 41 -24.54 12.39 1.89
CA HIS A 41 -24.08 11.40 2.86
C HIS A 41 -24.35 11.80 4.33
N GLY A 42 -25.10 12.88 4.56
CA GLY A 42 -25.51 13.32 5.89
C GLY A 42 -24.32 13.52 6.84
N ASP A 43 -24.36 12.83 8.00
CA ASP A 43 -23.31 12.90 9.04
C ASP A 43 -22.06 12.06 8.76
N ALA A 44 -21.99 11.33 7.66
CA ALA A 44 -20.82 10.53 7.34
C ALA A 44 -19.61 11.41 7.01
N LEU A 45 -18.42 10.94 7.36
CA LEU A 45 -17.16 11.60 7.01
C LEU A 45 -16.84 11.35 5.55
N ILE A 46 -16.48 12.41 4.84
CA ILE A 46 -15.93 12.37 3.49
C ILE A 46 -14.45 12.70 3.59
N LEU A 47 -13.62 11.74 3.22
CA LEU A 47 -12.16 11.81 3.28
C LEU A 47 -11.59 11.67 1.85
N PRO A 48 -10.35 12.11 1.60
CA PRO A 48 -9.69 11.79 0.34
C PRO A 48 -9.48 10.28 0.22
N GLY A 49 -9.54 9.78 -1.01
CA GLY A 49 -9.26 8.38 -1.34
C GLY A 49 -7.87 7.94 -0.91
N GLY A 50 -7.77 6.73 -0.35
CA GLY A 50 -6.49 6.15 0.06
C GLY A 50 -5.62 5.74 -1.13
N ILE A 51 -4.30 5.79 -0.95
CA ILE A 51 -3.28 5.37 -1.92
C ILE A 51 -2.39 4.34 -1.24
N ASP A 52 -2.36 3.13 -1.78
CA ASP A 52 -1.54 2.03 -1.27
C ASP A 52 -0.31 1.86 -2.19
N LEU A 53 0.86 2.22 -1.66
CA LEU A 53 2.12 2.18 -2.42
C LEU A 53 2.71 0.78 -2.56
N HIS A 54 2.11 -0.27 -1.97
CA HIS A 54 2.72 -1.58 -1.91
C HIS A 54 1.69 -2.71 -1.98
N VAL A 55 1.39 -3.17 -3.20
CA VAL A 55 0.49 -4.31 -3.40
C VAL A 55 1.07 -5.30 -4.41
N HIS A 56 0.72 -6.58 -4.29
CA HIS A 56 1.05 -7.62 -5.26
C HIS A 56 -0.25 -8.19 -5.83
N LEU A 57 -0.68 -7.67 -6.97
CA LEU A 57 -1.88 -8.15 -7.67
C LEU A 57 -1.66 -9.48 -8.40
N ARG A 58 -0.45 -10.03 -8.33
CA ARG A 58 -0.09 -11.37 -8.80
C ARG A 58 -0.26 -11.61 -10.30
N GLU A 59 -0.85 -10.71 -11.05
CA GLU A 59 -1.05 -10.83 -12.50
C GLU A 59 0.04 -10.06 -13.27
N PRO A 60 0.66 -10.69 -14.28
CA PRO A 60 0.40 -12.02 -14.85
C PRO A 60 1.03 -13.18 -14.06
N GLY A 61 0.60 -14.42 -14.39
CA GLY A 61 1.25 -15.68 -14.06
C GLY A 61 0.84 -16.33 -12.74
N LEU A 62 0.36 -15.57 -11.76
CA LEU A 62 0.00 -16.05 -10.41
C LEU A 62 -1.46 -15.71 -10.07
N THR A 63 -2.34 -15.81 -11.07
CA THR A 63 -3.74 -15.36 -10.98
C THR A 63 -4.66 -16.26 -10.16
N ASP A 64 -4.19 -17.40 -9.73
CA ASP A 64 -4.81 -18.25 -8.72
C ASP A 64 -4.81 -17.59 -7.32
N LYS A 65 -3.80 -16.79 -7.02
CA LYS A 65 -3.61 -16.11 -5.72
C LYS A 65 -4.35 -14.77 -5.65
N GLU A 66 -4.26 -13.96 -6.71
CA GLU A 66 -4.92 -12.67 -6.88
C GLU A 66 -4.87 -12.25 -8.36
N ASP A 67 -5.73 -11.30 -8.76
CA ASP A 67 -5.69 -10.67 -10.08
C ASP A 67 -6.05 -9.17 -9.99
N ILE A 68 -5.88 -8.45 -11.09
CA ILE A 68 -6.15 -7.01 -11.15
C ILE A 68 -7.61 -6.69 -10.77
N PRO A 69 -8.65 -7.37 -11.31
CA PRO A 69 -10.03 -7.08 -10.92
C PRO A 69 -10.33 -7.36 -9.45
N SER A 70 -9.89 -8.51 -8.90
CA SER A 70 -10.21 -8.87 -7.52
C SER A 70 -9.43 -8.03 -6.50
N GLY A 71 -8.13 -7.84 -6.71
CA GLY A 71 -7.31 -7.03 -5.80
C GLY A 71 -7.71 -5.55 -5.79
N THR A 72 -8.02 -4.97 -6.97
CA THR A 72 -8.48 -3.57 -7.05
C THR A 72 -9.90 -3.40 -6.51
N ARG A 73 -10.76 -4.42 -6.60
CA ARG A 73 -12.07 -4.45 -5.93
C ARG A 73 -11.92 -4.47 -4.41
N SER A 74 -11.02 -5.30 -3.90
CA SER A 74 -10.72 -5.36 -2.46
C SER A 74 -10.14 -4.05 -1.95
N ALA A 75 -9.30 -3.37 -2.75
CA ALA A 75 -8.80 -2.04 -2.48
C ALA A 75 -9.94 -1.02 -2.31
N ALA A 76 -10.87 -0.96 -3.28
CA ALA A 76 -12.03 -0.07 -3.23
C ALA A 76 -12.88 -0.31 -1.97
N LEU A 77 -13.18 -1.58 -1.63
CA LEU A 77 -13.94 -1.95 -0.43
C LEU A 77 -13.26 -1.46 0.86
N GLY A 78 -11.94 -1.33 0.86
CA GLY A 78 -11.15 -0.78 1.96
C GLY A 78 -10.90 0.71 1.90
N GLY A 79 -11.50 1.46 0.94
CA GLY A 79 -11.30 2.90 0.83
C GLY A 79 -9.99 3.31 0.13
N ILE A 80 -9.36 2.40 -0.59
CA ILE A 80 -8.19 2.67 -1.41
C ILE A 80 -8.63 2.92 -2.85
N THR A 81 -8.29 4.08 -3.40
CA THR A 81 -8.67 4.51 -4.76
C THR A 81 -7.50 4.43 -5.75
N THR A 82 -6.31 4.16 -5.23
CA THR A 82 -5.09 4.03 -6.03
C THR A 82 -4.17 2.99 -5.39
N VAL A 83 -3.65 2.07 -6.21
CA VAL A 83 -2.68 1.05 -5.77
C VAL A 83 -1.43 1.08 -6.66
N LEU A 84 -0.27 0.75 -6.08
CA LEU A 84 0.96 0.51 -6.85
C LEU A 84 1.32 -0.98 -6.79
N ASP A 85 1.29 -1.63 -7.95
CA ASP A 85 1.49 -3.07 -8.08
C ASP A 85 2.96 -3.43 -8.31
N MET A 86 3.45 -4.37 -7.51
CA MET A 86 4.82 -4.82 -7.45
C MET A 86 5.25 -5.65 -8.68
N PRO A 87 6.56 -5.70 -8.99
CA PRO A 87 7.08 -6.27 -10.23
C PRO A 87 7.27 -7.78 -10.21
N ASN A 88 7.10 -8.46 -9.07
CA ASN A 88 7.37 -9.89 -8.87
C ASN A 88 6.22 -10.79 -9.33
N THR A 89 5.92 -10.73 -10.60
CA THR A 89 4.94 -11.54 -11.35
C THR A 89 5.65 -12.57 -12.23
N GLU A 90 4.92 -13.36 -13.02
CA GLU A 90 5.45 -14.34 -13.97
C GLU A 90 4.95 -14.04 -15.39
N PRO A 91 5.82 -13.49 -16.26
CA PRO A 91 7.23 -13.08 -16.00
C PRO A 91 7.32 -11.85 -15.09
N PRO A 92 8.46 -11.63 -14.40
CA PRO A 92 8.69 -10.43 -13.61
C PRO A 92 8.87 -9.19 -14.49
N VAL A 93 8.52 -8.02 -13.96
CA VAL A 93 8.57 -6.74 -14.70
C VAL A 93 10.00 -6.18 -14.66
N THR A 94 10.92 -6.82 -15.40
CA THR A 94 12.33 -6.44 -15.52
C THR A 94 12.69 -5.93 -16.91
N THR A 95 11.77 -6.04 -17.88
CA THR A 95 11.95 -5.64 -19.26
C THR A 95 10.82 -4.73 -19.73
N ARG A 96 11.07 -3.95 -20.80
CA ARG A 96 10.05 -3.09 -21.43
C ARG A 96 8.83 -3.91 -21.86
N ASP A 97 9.03 -5.05 -22.53
CA ASP A 97 7.94 -5.89 -23.04
C ASP A 97 7.05 -6.42 -21.92
N ALA A 98 7.65 -6.86 -20.81
CA ALA A 98 6.90 -7.31 -19.63
C ALA A 98 6.09 -6.17 -18.99
N LEU A 99 6.66 -4.97 -18.93
CA LEU A 99 5.99 -3.77 -18.42
C LEU A 99 4.80 -3.38 -19.31
N GLU A 100 5.00 -3.29 -20.63
CA GLU A 100 3.94 -2.94 -21.59
C GLU A 100 2.81 -4.00 -21.59
N ALA A 101 3.16 -5.27 -21.52
CA ALA A 101 2.18 -6.37 -21.39
C ALA A 101 1.36 -6.26 -20.11
N LYS A 102 1.97 -5.85 -19.00
CA LYS A 102 1.26 -5.64 -17.72
C LYS A 102 0.39 -4.38 -17.76
N ILE A 103 0.86 -3.28 -18.33
CA ILE A 103 0.08 -2.04 -18.55
C ILE A 103 -1.21 -2.36 -19.33
N ALA A 104 -1.11 -3.12 -20.42
CA ALA A 104 -2.26 -3.48 -21.25
C ALA A 104 -3.35 -4.25 -20.48
N ARG A 105 -3.01 -4.94 -19.39
CA ARG A 105 -3.97 -5.73 -18.57
C ARG A 105 -4.81 -4.87 -17.62
N ILE A 106 -4.41 -3.63 -17.34
CA ILE A 106 -5.12 -2.73 -16.41
C ILE A 106 -6.40 -2.19 -17.06
N ARG A 107 -6.32 -1.83 -18.33
CA ARG A 107 -7.37 -1.10 -19.04
C ARG A 107 -8.73 -1.83 -19.04
N GLY A 108 -9.76 -1.17 -18.53
CA GLY A 108 -11.13 -1.69 -18.45
C GLY A 108 -11.32 -2.86 -17.47
N ARG A 109 -10.31 -3.17 -16.65
CA ARG A 109 -10.36 -4.28 -15.70
C ARG A 109 -10.15 -3.84 -14.25
N ALA A 110 -9.36 -2.81 -14.03
CA ALA A 110 -9.09 -2.27 -12.71
C ALA A 110 -10.26 -1.43 -12.20
N ILE A 111 -10.67 -1.64 -10.95
CA ILE A 111 -11.74 -0.86 -10.29
C ILE A 111 -11.21 0.48 -9.82
N VAL A 112 -9.98 0.51 -9.28
CA VAL A 112 -9.27 1.71 -8.85
C VAL A 112 -8.05 1.97 -9.72
N ASP A 113 -7.46 3.14 -9.60
CA ASP A 113 -6.25 3.49 -10.36
C ASP A 113 -5.06 2.61 -9.97
N VAL A 114 -4.23 2.25 -10.96
CA VAL A 114 -3.10 1.35 -10.78
C VAL A 114 -1.82 1.99 -11.30
N GLY A 115 -0.82 2.15 -10.44
CA GLY A 115 0.56 2.37 -10.83
C GLY A 115 1.33 1.05 -10.86
N LEU A 116 2.43 0.99 -11.60
CA LEU A 116 3.27 -0.20 -11.70
C LEU A 116 4.71 0.09 -11.27
N TYR A 117 5.24 -0.81 -10.47
CA TYR A 117 6.69 -0.91 -10.29
C TYR A 117 7.33 -1.74 -11.40
N ALA A 118 8.54 -1.32 -11.77
CA ALA A 118 9.47 -2.16 -12.50
C ALA A 118 10.70 -2.46 -11.62
N ALA A 119 11.35 -3.60 -11.86
CA ALA A 119 12.55 -4.02 -11.13
C ALA A 119 13.77 -3.97 -12.06
N PRO A 120 14.45 -2.79 -12.18
CA PRO A 120 15.70 -2.69 -12.92
C PRO A 120 16.78 -3.53 -12.24
N ARG A 121 17.57 -4.28 -13.05
CA ARG A 121 18.67 -5.14 -12.58
C ARG A 121 20.04 -4.47 -12.74
N SER A 122 20.07 -3.26 -13.34
CA SER A 122 21.25 -2.42 -13.53
C SER A 122 20.81 -1.01 -13.89
N GLY A 123 21.68 -0.02 -13.79
CA GLY A 123 21.39 1.36 -14.19
C GLY A 123 20.95 1.49 -15.63
N GLY A 124 21.60 0.76 -16.56
CA GLY A 124 21.19 0.74 -17.96
C GLY A 124 19.78 0.19 -18.23
N ALA A 125 19.16 -0.51 -17.27
CA ALA A 125 17.76 -0.96 -17.38
C ALA A 125 16.75 0.14 -17.02
N VAL A 126 17.14 1.13 -16.19
CA VAL A 126 16.25 2.20 -15.70
C VAL A 126 15.59 2.96 -16.85
N ALA A 127 16.38 3.43 -17.83
CA ALA A 127 15.87 4.17 -18.98
C ALA A 127 14.88 3.36 -19.84
N ARG A 128 15.08 2.04 -19.93
CA ARG A 128 14.17 1.15 -20.69
C ARG A 128 12.84 0.89 -20.00
N LEU A 129 12.76 1.20 -18.69
CA LEU A 129 11.59 0.99 -17.84
C LEU A 129 10.89 2.31 -17.46
N GLU A 130 11.10 3.37 -18.24
CA GLU A 130 10.56 4.71 -17.99
C GLU A 130 9.03 4.80 -17.93
N ALA A 131 8.30 3.85 -18.56
CA ALA A 131 6.84 3.77 -18.48
C ALA A 131 6.31 3.30 -17.10
N ALA A 132 7.18 2.76 -16.23
CA ALA A 132 6.80 2.40 -14.87
C ALA A 132 6.47 3.65 -14.04
N THR A 133 5.60 3.51 -13.04
CA THR A 133 5.30 4.59 -12.08
C THR A 133 6.48 4.83 -11.14
N ALA A 134 7.13 3.78 -10.68
CA ALA A 134 8.27 3.81 -9.78
C ALA A 134 9.15 2.55 -9.98
N PHE A 135 10.28 2.47 -9.29
CA PHE A 135 11.17 1.31 -9.32
C PHE A 135 11.16 0.58 -7.99
N LYS A 136 11.36 -0.74 -8.03
CA LYS A 136 11.52 -1.60 -6.85
C LYS A 136 12.82 -2.36 -6.94
N VAL A 137 13.56 -2.38 -5.84
CA VAL A 137 14.79 -3.18 -5.67
C VAL A 137 14.70 -4.01 -4.41
N TYR A 138 15.41 -5.14 -4.42
CA TYR A 138 15.46 -6.08 -3.30
C TYR A 138 16.93 -6.34 -2.94
N MET A 139 17.32 -6.02 -1.71
CA MET A 139 18.67 -6.27 -1.20
C MET A 139 18.86 -7.71 -0.71
N ALA A 140 17.77 -8.46 -0.56
CA ALA A 140 17.78 -9.86 -0.20
C ALA A 140 16.77 -10.66 -1.02
N GLU A 141 16.97 -11.97 -1.11
CA GLU A 141 16.01 -12.85 -1.78
C GLU A 141 14.66 -12.88 -1.05
N THR A 142 13.64 -12.66 -1.87
CA THR A 142 12.23 -12.76 -1.53
C THR A 142 11.54 -13.58 -2.63
N THR A 143 10.20 -13.58 -2.65
CA THR A 143 9.45 -14.24 -3.72
C THR A 143 9.75 -13.60 -5.08
N GLY A 144 10.26 -14.37 -6.05
CA GLY A 144 10.45 -13.97 -7.45
C GLY A 144 11.90 -13.83 -7.93
N GLY A 145 12.91 -14.07 -7.09
CA GLY A 145 14.31 -14.10 -7.53
C GLY A 145 14.83 -12.76 -8.07
N LEU A 146 14.42 -11.64 -7.44
CA LEU A 146 14.71 -10.27 -7.91
C LEU A 146 15.80 -9.56 -7.11
N ALA A 147 16.48 -10.23 -6.17
CA ALA A 147 17.58 -9.63 -5.42
C ALA A 147 18.69 -9.16 -6.34
N ILE A 148 19.29 -8.04 -5.99
CA ILE A 148 20.49 -7.49 -6.64
C ILE A 148 21.60 -7.29 -5.59
N ASP A 149 22.85 -7.33 -6.02
CA ASP A 149 23.99 -7.05 -5.16
C ASP A 149 24.17 -5.54 -4.92
N ASP A 150 25.10 -5.20 -4.01
CA ASP A 150 25.33 -3.83 -3.59
C ASP A 150 25.84 -2.94 -4.75
N ASP A 151 26.64 -3.48 -5.71
CA ASP A 151 27.14 -2.74 -6.87
C ASP A 151 26.01 -2.43 -7.86
N ALA A 152 25.18 -3.42 -8.18
CA ALA A 152 24.01 -3.21 -9.04
C ALA A 152 22.97 -2.28 -8.39
N LEU A 153 22.83 -2.31 -7.06
CA LEU A 153 21.97 -1.39 -6.33
C LEU A 153 22.44 0.06 -6.48
N GLU A 154 23.74 0.32 -6.28
CA GLU A 154 24.32 1.67 -6.42
C GLU A 154 24.16 2.20 -7.84
N ASP A 155 24.42 1.39 -8.88
CA ASP A 155 24.22 1.68 -10.29
C ASP A 155 22.74 2.03 -10.61
N VAL A 156 21.79 1.26 -10.09
CA VAL A 156 20.36 1.55 -10.25
C VAL A 156 19.96 2.85 -9.55
N LEU A 157 20.44 3.09 -8.33
CA LEU A 157 20.13 4.31 -7.58
C LEU A 157 20.72 5.56 -8.23
N GLU A 158 21.91 5.47 -8.81
CA GLU A 158 22.52 6.56 -9.58
C GLU A 158 21.67 6.88 -10.81
N ALA A 159 21.38 5.89 -11.64
CA ALA A 159 20.57 6.07 -12.86
C ALA A 159 19.13 6.54 -12.54
N ALA A 160 18.51 6.04 -11.47
CA ALA A 160 17.18 6.48 -11.05
C ALA A 160 17.18 7.94 -10.56
N GLY A 161 18.30 8.45 -10.06
CA GLY A 161 18.47 9.85 -9.65
C GLY A 161 18.30 10.86 -10.79
N GLU A 162 18.48 10.43 -12.05
CA GLU A 162 18.24 11.24 -13.24
C GLU A 162 16.74 11.29 -13.64
N THR A 163 15.90 10.54 -12.94
CA THR A 163 14.45 10.46 -13.15
C THR A 163 13.69 11.18 -12.03
N ASP A 164 12.40 11.47 -12.25
CA ASP A 164 11.51 11.97 -11.19
C ASP A 164 10.93 10.86 -10.33
N LYS A 165 11.27 9.59 -10.61
CA LYS A 165 10.71 8.41 -9.95
C LYS A 165 11.50 8.08 -8.69
N TYR A 166 10.80 7.53 -7.70
CA TYR A 166 11.45 7.00 -6.52
C TYR A 166 11.77 5.51 -6.68
N VAL A 167 12.70 5.04 -5.86
CA VAL A 167 13.08 3.64 -5.75
C VAL A 167 12.61 3.12 -4.39
N ALA A 168 11.64 2.19 -4.41
CA ALA A 168 11.25 1.45 -3.23
C ALA A 168 12.23 0.32 -2.96
N VAL A 169 12.70 0.20 -1.73
CA VAL A 169 13.76 -0.75 -1.34
C VAL A 169 13.24 -1.72 -0.29
N HIS A 170 13.29 -3.02 -0.61
CA HIS A 170 13.24 -4.07 0.40
C HIS A 170 14.62 -4.17 1.05
N ALA A 171 14.78 -3.65 2.26
CA ALA A 171 16.06 -3.45 2.90
C ALA A 171 16.33 -4.50 3.99
N GLU A 172 16.82 -5.68 3.60
CA GLU A 172 17.37 -6.69 4.50
C GLU A 172 18.74 -7.13 3.99
N ASP A 173 19.74 -7.22 4.89
CA ASP A 173 21.07 -7.72 4.58
C ASP A 173 21.11 -9.25 4.74
N PRO A 174 21.26 -10.02 3.65
CA PRO A 174 21.26 -11.49 3.72
C PRO A 174 22.45 -12.05 4.54
N HIS A 175 23.52 -11.29 4.72
CA HIS A 175 24.67 -11.73 5.53
C HIS A 175 24.34 -11.85 7.03
N ALA A 176 23.30 -11.16 7.50
CA ALA A 176 22.83 -11.24 8.88
C ALA A 176 21.80 -12.37 9.11
N PHE A 177 21.38 -13.09 8.06
CA PHE A 177 20.37 -14.14 8.20
C PHE A 177 20.87 -15.35 8.97
N GLY A 178 19.98 -15.88 9.82
CA GLY A 178 20.22 -17.12 10.55
C GLY A 178 20.23 -18.34 9.62
N LYS A 179 21.06 -19.32 9.95
CA LYS A 179 21.25 -20.54 9.13
C LYS A 179 20.21 -21.64 9.39
N LYS A 180 19.41 -21.52 10.45
CA LYS A 180 18.44 -22.55 10.84
C LYS A 180 17.11 -22.33 10.13
N ALA A 181 16.52 -23.41 9.61
CA ALA A 181 15.15 -23.36 9.08
C ALA A 181 14.17 -22.95 10.19
N ALA A 182 13.28 -22.01 9.88
CA ALA A 182 12.24 -21.57 10.79
C ALA A 182 11.13 -22.62 10.88
N MET A 183 10.69 -22.92 12.10
CA MET A 183 9.62 -23.89 12.37
C MET A 183 8.31 -23.21 12.77
N ASP A 184 8.37 -21.92 13.10
CA ASP A 184 7.25 -21.08 13.50
C ASP A 184 7.59 -19.59 13.27
N LEU A 185 6.69 -18.68 13.68
CA LEU A 185 6.88 -17.24 13.52
C LEU A 185 8.07 -16.71 14.33
N ARG A 186 8.31 -17.21 15.55
CA ARG A 186 9.46 -16.83 16.37
C ARG A 186 10.79 -17.29 15.74
N GLY A 187 10.81 -18.52 15.22
CA GLY A 187 11.93 -19.03 14.44
C GLY A 187 12.18 -18.25 13.17
N HIS A 188 11.10 -17.78 12.49
CA HIS A 188 11.24 -16.92 11.31
C HIS A 188 11.81 -15.55 11.66
N HIS A 189 11.37 -14.94 12.74
CA HIS A 189 11.97 -13.72 13.28
C HIS A 189 13.45 -13.91 13.60
N ALA A 190 13.82 -15.01 14.26
CA ALA A 190 15.23 -15.30 14.59
C ALA A 190 16.09 -15.58 13.34
N ALA A 191 15.50 -16.15 12.29
CA ALA A 191 16.19 -16.39 11.01
C ALA A 191 16.40 -15.09 10.20
N ARG A 192 15.54 -14.08 10.39
CA ARG A 192 15.64 -12.75 9.76
C ARG A 192 15.61 -11.67 10.85
N PRO A 193 16.73 -11.50 11.60
CA PRO A 193 16.77 -10.61 12.76
C PRO A 193 16.68 -9.14 12.37
N LYS A 194 16.36 -8.26 13.33
CA LYS A 194 16.35 -6.81 13.14
C LYS A 194 17.66 -6.26 12.59
N ASP A 195 18.78 -6.88 12.96
CA ASP A 195 20.12 -6.50 12.48
C ASP A 195 20.26 -6.61 10.96
N ALA A 196 19.50 -7.50 10.30
CA ALA A 196 19.49 -7.58 8.85
C ALA A 196 18.90 -6.31 8.23
N GLU A 197 17.80 -5.81 8.78
CA GLU A 197 17.17 -4.57 8.35
C GLU A 197 18.04 -3.34 8.66
N VAL A 198 18.55 -3.24 9.89
CA VAL A 198 19.48 -2.16 10.31
C VAL A 198 20.76 -2.14 9.47
N GLY A 199 21.34 -3.31 9.18
CA GLY A 199 22.54 -3.44 8.36
C GLY A 199 22.34 -2.94 6.92
N ALA A 200 21.23 -3.35 6.29
CA ALA A 200 20.87 -2.90 4.94
C ALA A 200 20.65 -1.38 4.88
N LEU A 201 19.98 -0.81 5.87
CA LEU A 201 19.72 0.65 5.92
C LEU A 201 21.01 1.45 6.13
N LYS A 202 21.96 0.96 6.93
CA LYS A 202 23.29 1.56 7.07
C LYS A 202 24.08 1.52 5.77
N LYS A 203 24.01 0.42 5.01
CA LYS A 203 24.62 0.33 3.66
C LYS A 203 24.00 1.38 2.73
N LEU A 204 22.68 1.47 2.66
CA LEU A 204 21.97 2.49 1.86
C LEU A 204 22.33 3.93 2.27
N ALA A 205 22.53 4.19 3.56
CA ALA A 205 22.93 5.50 4.06
C ALA A 205 24.35 5.89 3.62
N ALA A 206 25.23 4.91 3.41
CA ALA A 206 26.61 5.11 2.95
C ALA A 206 26.72 5.30 1.43
N MET A 207 25.75 4.81 0.64
CA MET A 207 25.74 4.95 -0.82
C MET A 207 25.53 6.40 -1.25
N ARG A 208 26.30 6.83 -2.27
CA ARG A 208 26.19 8.16 -2.86
C ARG A 208 25.19 8.13 -4.02
N ALA A 209 23.91 8.17 -3.72
CA ALA A 209 22.89 8.17 -4.75
C ALA A 209 21.99 9.41 -4.66
N ALA A 210 21.66 9.99 -5.82
CA ALA A 210 20.74 11.12 -5.94
C ALA A 210 19.26 10.68 -5.99
N ALA A 211 18.98 9.37 -6.06
CA ALA A 211 17.63 8.84 -6.14
C ALA A 211 16.77 9.23 -4.94
N LYS A 212 15.49 9.47 -5.20
CA LYS A 212 14.45 9.48 -4.16
C LYS A 212 14.26 8.04 -3.68
N ILE A 213 14.52 7.77 -2.40
CA ILE A 213 14.43 6.42 -1.83
C ILE A 213 13.20 6.32 -0.94
N HIS A 214 12.49 5.21 -1.04
CA HIS A 214 11.39 4.84 -0.16
C HIS A 214 11.69 3.47 0.48
N ILE A 215 11.78 3.44 1.80
CA ILE A 215 12.05 2.19 2.53
C ILE A 215 10.73 1.46 2.75
N ALA A 216 10.62 0.30 2.15
CA ALA A 216 9.44 -0.56 2.26
C ALA A 216 9.36 -1.19 3.66
N HIS A 217 8.14 -1.35 4.17
CA HIS A 217 7.74 -2.20 5.31
C HIS A 217 8.74 -2.24 6.50
N VAL A 218 9.08 -1.07 7.08
CA VAL A 218 9.93 -0.99 8.29
C VAL A 218 9.27 -1.75 9.45
N THR A 219 10.03 -2.56 10.18
CA THR A 219 9.48 -3.48 11.19
C THR A 219 9.83 -3.16 12.63
N CYS A 220 10.80 -2.28 12.89
CA CYS A 220 11.23 -1.93 14.24
C CYS A 220 11.81 -0.51 14.30
N VAL A 221 11.91 0.04 15.52
CA VAL A 221 12.41 1.42 15.74
C VAL A 221 13.89 1.53 15.45
N GLU A 222 14.68 0.49 15.72
CA GLU A 222 16.11 0.46 15.42
C GLU A 222 16.39 0.58 13.92
N ALA A 223 15.54 -0.06 13.09
CA ALA A 223 15.59 0.11 11.64
C ALA A 223 15.21 1.54 11.25
N LEU A 224 14.13 2.07 11.85
CA LEU A 224 13.67 3.44 11.59
C LEU A 224 14.75 4.48 11.93
N ASP A 225 15.55 4.25 13.00
CA ASP A 225 16.67 5.11 13.38
C ASP A 225 17.86 5.04 12.40
N ALA A 226 17.96 3.95 11.63
CA ALA A 226 18.99 3.74 10.62
C ALA A 226 18.60 4.23 9.21
N VAL A 227 17.36 4.67 9.00
CA VAL A 227 16.87 5.14 7.70
C VAL A 227 17.68 6.36 7.23
N PRO A 228 18.14 6.38 5.96
CA PRO A 228 18.80 7.57 5.39
C PRO A 228 17.89 8.80 5.47
N LYS A 229 18.41 9.94 5.91
CA LYS A 229 17.63 11.19 6.10
C LYS A 229 16.86 11.65 4.84
N ARG A 230 17.32 11.23 3.65
CA ARG A 230 16.69 11.55 2.36
C ARG A 230 15.57 10.59 1.96
N ALA A 231 15.38 9.51 2.71
CA ALA A 231 14.40 8.49 2.38
C ALA A 231 13.08 8.74 3.11
N THR A 232 11.98 8.35 2.45
CA THR A 232 10.66 8.18 3.07
C THR A 232 10.48 6.74 3.51
N THR A 233 9.53 6.48 4.41
CA THR A 233 9.32 5.18 5.03
C THR A 233 7.87 4.72 4.96
N GLU A 234 7.65 3.43 4.81
CA GLU A 234 6.35 2.82 5.00
C GLU A 234 6.36 1.78 6.13
N VAL A 235 5.21 1.62 6.74
CA VAL A 235 4.90 0.51 7.65
C VAL A 235 3.65 -0.20 7.16
N THR A 236 3.54 -1.49 7.46
CA THR A 236 2.37 -2.27 7.06
C THR A 236 1.38 -2.44 8.21
N PRO A 237 0.07 -2.65 7.91
CA PRO A 237 -0.91 -2.98 8.94
C PRO A 237 -0.52 -4.20 9.76
N HIS A 238 0.07 -5.22 9.16
CA HIS A 238 0.45 -6.42 9.90
C HIS A 238 1.58 -6.18 10.90
N HIS A 239 2.53 -5.28 10.62
CA HIS A 239 3.55 -4.89 11.62
C HIS A 239 3.00 -3.93 12.69
N LEU A 240 1.89 -3.22 12.42
CA LEU A 240 1.24 -2.35 13.41
C LEU A 240 0.25 -3.08 14.34
N PHE A 241 -0.37 -4.17 13.87
CA PHE A 241 -1.49 -4.82 14.56
C PHE A 241 -1.23 -6.28 14.96
N LEU A 242 -0.22 -6.93 14.37
CA LEU A 242 0.10 -8.33 14.62
C LEU A 242 1.54 -8.45 15.16
N ASP A 243 1.81 -9.57 15.82
CA ASP A 243 3.12 -9.94 16.34
C ASP A 243 3.34 -11.45 16.18
N HIS A 244 4.57 -11.91 16.40
CA HIS A 244 4.92 -13.32 16.23
C HIS A 244 4.34 -14.27 17.30
N ASP A 245 3.72 -13.73 18.36
CA ASP A 245 3.07 -14.52 19.42
C ASP A 245 1.62 -14.86 19.10
N ARG A 246 1.07 -14.25 18.04
CA ARG A 246 -0.27 -14.58 17.55
C ARG A 246 -0.31 -16.02 17.00
N PRO A 247 -1.38 -16.77 17.24
CA PRO A 247 -1.51 -18.16 16.81
C PRO A 247 -1.84 -18.30 15.31
N LEU A 248 -1.12 -17.54 14.46
CA LEU A 248 -1.38 -17.47 13.02
C LEU A 248 -0.71 -18.61 12.24
N ARG A 249 0.22 -19.36 12.84
CA ARG A 249 1.00 -20.40 12.13
C ARG A 249 1.62 -19.82 10.83
N ALA A 250 1.59 -20.57 9.72
CA ALA A 250 2.10 -20.10 8.44
C ALA A 250 1.29 -18.93 7.84
N PHE A 251 0.04 -18.70 8.27
CA PHE A 251 -0.72 -17.52 7.88
C PHE A 251 -0.17 -16.19 8.42
N GLY A 252 0.76 -16.24 9.39
CA GLY A 252 1.50 -15.06 9.85
C GLY A 252 2.89 -14.93 9.26
N LYS A 253 3.33 -15.88 8.40
CA LYS A 253 4.66 -15.83 7.78
C LYS A 253 4.71 -14.75 6.70
N VAL A 254 5.54 -13.73 6.93
CA VAL A 254 5.77 -12.57 6.04
C VAL A 254 7.26 -12.20 6.08
N THR A 255 7.74 -11.52 5.09
CA THR A 255 9.13 -11.07 4.99
C THR A 255 9.21 -9.58 4.65
N PRO A 256 9.76 -8.72 5.53
CA PRO A 256 10.38 -9.07 6.84
C PRO A 256 9.39 -9.65 7.84
N PRO A 257 9.86 -10.39 8.89
CA PRO A 257 8.98 -11.12 9.78
C PRO A 257 8.16 -10.24 10.72
N LEU A 258 7.03 -10.76 11.20
CA LEU A 258 6.37 -10.22 12.40
C LEU A 258 7.36 -10.23 13.56
N ARG A 259 7.42 -9.12 14.30
CA ARG A 259 8.31 -8.91 15.43
C ARG A 259 7.60 -9.24 16.76
N PRO A 260 8.33 -9.27 17.90
CA PRO A 260 7.72 -9.40 19.22
C PRO A 260 6.73 -8.27 19.53
N PRO A 261 5.82 -8.46 20.51
CA PRO A 261 4.82 -7.46 20.90
C PRO A 261 5.41 -6.08 21.25
N GLU A 262 6.56 -6.06 21.91
CA GLU A 262 7.26 -4.82 22.29
C GLU A 262 7.74 -4.01 21.07
N ASP A 263 8.21 -4.66 20.01
CA ASP A 263 8.59 -3.99 18.77
C ASP A 263 7.36 -3.45 18.03
N ARG A 264 6.26 -4.23 17.96
CA ARG A 264 4.98 -3.77 17.41
C ARG A 264 4.48 -2.51 18.13
N ASP A 265 4.49 -2.51 19.46
CA ASP A 265 4.00 -1.39 20.28
C ASP A 265 4.89 -0.15 20.13
N ALA A 266 6.21 -0.34 20.05
CA ALA A 266 7.16 0.74 19.78
C ALA A 266 6.97 1.32 18.37
N LEU A 267 6.73 0.45 17.36
CA LEU A 267 6.48 0.85 15.98
C LEU A 267 5.13 1.60 15.85
N TRP A 268 4.07 1.13 16.56
CA TRP A 268 2.80 1.85 16.65
C TRP A 268 3.00 3.26 17.21
N LYS A 269 3.75 3.39 18.31
CA LYS A 269 4.06 4.69 18.88
C LYS A 269 4.81 5.59 17.89
N ALA A 270 5.84 5.07 17.23
CA ALA A 270 6.59 5.80 16.22
C ALA A 270 5.70 6.26 15.04
N PHE A 271 4.73 5.43 14.64
CA PHE A 271 3.73 5.79 13.64
C PHE A 271 2.82 6.93 14.10
N VAL A 272 2.27 6.85 15.31
CA VAL A 272 1.40 7.90 15.89
C VAL A 272 2.17 9.22 16.04
N ASP A 273 3.43 9.17 16.48
CA ASP A 273 4.32 10.33 16.64
C ASP A 273 4.78 10.96 15.29
N GLY A 274 4.38 10.38 14.13
CA GLY A 274 4.67 10.91 12.80
C GLY A 274 6.07 10.62 12.26
N ARG A 275 6.81 9.67 12.86
CA ARG A 275 8.15 9.26 12.43
C ARG A 275 8.17 8.38 11.17
N ILE A 276 7.02 7.84 10.78
CA ILE A 276 6.82 7.00 9.60
C ILE A 276 5.94 7.76 8.62
N ASP A 277 6.29 7.82 7.36
CA ASP A 277 5.57 8.62 6.38
C ASP A 277 4.23 8.00 5.97
N VAL A 278 4.21 6.71 5.62
CA VAL A 278 3.12 6.05 4.91
C VAL A 278 2.72 4.74 5.59
N VAL A 279 1.44 4.38 5.48
CA VAL A 279 0.97 3.02 5.69
C VAL A 279 0.62 2.42 4.34
N ALA A 280 1.33 1.34 3.95
CA ALA A 280 1.06 0.55 2.76
C ALA A 280 0.83 -0.91 3.15
N SER A 281 -0.01 -1.63 2.40
CA SER A 281 -0.50 -2.93 2.89
C SER A 281 0.51 -4.07 2.78
N ASP A 282 1.44 -3.99 1.85
CA ASP A 282 2.21 -5.15 1.37
C ASP A 282 1.27 -6.35 1.12
N HIS A 283 0.15 -6.09 0.43
CA HIS A 283 -0.80 -7.12 0.05
C HIS A 283 -0.09 -8.16 -0.82
N ALA A 284 0.27 -9.28 -0.23
CA ALA A 284 1.04 -10.33 -0.85
C ALA A 284 0.35 -11.71 -0.66
N PRO A 285 -0.81 -11.91 -1.30
CA PRO A 285 -1.64 -13.08 -1.09
C PRO A 285 -0.98 -14.36 -1.62
N HIS A 286 -1.24 -15.45 -0.91
CA HIS A 286 -0.98 -16.84 -1.29
C HIS A 286 -2.26 -17.63 -1.07
N THR A 287 -2.44 -18.72 -1.79
CA THR A 287 -3.62 -19.56 -1.59
C THR A 287 -3.62 -20.20 -0.20
N ARG A 288 -4.77 -20.65 0.25
CA ARG A 288 -4.88 -21.30 1.56
C ARG A 288 -4.05 -22.57 1.60
N GLU A 289 -4.06 -23.34 0.52
CA GLU A 289 -3.31 -24.57 0.34
C GLU A 289 -1.80 -24.32 0.47
N GLU A 290 -1.27 -23.29 -0.17
CA GLU A 290 0.15 -22.92 -0.03
C GLU A 290 0.56 -22.56 1.41
N LYS A 291 -0.40 -22.11 2.23
CA LYS A 291 -0.16 -21.78 3.64
C LYS A 291 -0.38 -22.96 4.59
N GLU A 292 -1.26 -23.90 4.27
CA GLU A 292 -1.66 -25.02 5.14
C GLU A 292 -0.92 -26.31 4.80
N ASP A 293 -0.61 -26.55 3.52
CA ASP A 293 -0.05 -27.81 3.04
C ASP A 293 1.48 -27.81 3.19
N GLY A 294 1.96 -28.49 4.21
CA GLY A 294 3.39 -28.68 4.41
C GLY A 294 3.97 -28.02 5.65
N PRO A 295 5.29 -28.18 5.85
CA PRO A 295 5.96 -27.60 7.00
C PRO A 295 6.06 -26.08 6.91
N PHE A 296 6.08 -25.40 8.06
CA PHE A 296 6.20 -23.94 8.13
C PHE A 296 7.37 -23.37 7.32
N ALA A 297 8.49 -24.11 7.26
CA ALA A 297 9.68 -23.65 6.52
C ALA A 297 9.42 -23.47 5.02
N GLU A 298 8.56 -24.29 4.42
CA GLU A 298 8.24 -24.30 2.99
C GLU A 298 7.08 -23.34 2.63
N ALA A 299 6.22 -23.00 3.58
CA ALA A 299 5.14 -22.07 3.35
C ALA A 299 5.67 -20.72 2.83
N PRO A 300 5.14 -20.18 1.72
CA PRO A 300 5.61 -18.93 1.14
C PRO A 300 5.29 -17.74 2.07
N PRO A 301 6.21 -16.77 2.21
CA PRO A 301 5.96 -15.55 2.97
C PRO A 301 5.05 -14.59 2.20
N GLY A 302 4.09 -13.99 2.89
CA GLY A 302 3.16 -13.00 2.35
C GLY A 302 1.78 -13.11 2.98
N LEU A 303 1.11 -11.96 3.11
CA LEU A 303 -0.20 -11.81 3.75
C LEU A 303 -1.12 -10.95 2.86
N PRO A 304 -2.43 -11.27 2.74
CA PRO A 304 -3.37 -10.34 2.11
C PRO A 304 -3.68 -9.17 3.04
N GLY A 305 -3.70 -7.93 2.53
CA GLY A 305 -3.85 -6.72 3.36
C GLY A 305 -4.53 -5.51 2.71
N VAL A 306 -4.64 -5.39 1.37
CA VAL A 306 -5.05 -4.16 0.67
C VAL A 306 -6.40 -3.66 1.10
N GLY A 307 -7.35 -4.17 1.48
CA GLY A 307 -8.65 -3.63 1.93
C GLY A 307 -8.73 -3.44 3.46
N THR A 308 -7.63 -3.58 4.20
CA THR A 308 -7.66 -3.58 5.66
C THR A 308 -7.01 -2.35 6.31
N SER A 309 -6.08 -1.69 5.61
CA SER A 309 -5.31 -0.56 6.16
C SER A 309 -6.22 0.55 6.70
N PHE A 310 -7.06 1.14 5.84
CA PHE A 310 -7.96 2.21 6.23
C PHE A 310 -8.97 1.78 7.30
N PRO A 311 -9.74 0.67 7.16
CA PRO A 311 -10.72 0.28 8.16
C PRO A 311 -10.14 0.05 9.56
N LEU A 312 -8.97 -0.58 9.66
CA LEU A 312 -8.30 -0.82 10.94
C LEU A 312 -7.80 0.47 11.58
N LEU A 313 -7.18 1.35 10.80
CA LEU A 313 -6.70 2.67 11.28
C LEU A 313 -7.88 3.58 11.65
N MET A 314 -8.96 3.60 10.87
CA MET A 314 -10.16 4.38 11.18
C MET A 314 -10.82 3.91 12.49
N ARG A 315 -10.75 2.60 12.79
CA ARG A 315 -11.19 2.08 14.09
C ARG A 315 -10.34 2.64 15.25
N ARG A 316 -9.02 2.85 15.04
CA ARG A 316 -8.12 3.49 16.03
C ARG A 316 -8.40 4.98 16.17
N VAL A 317 -8.75 5.67 15.08
CA VAL A 317 -9.23 7.07 15.15
C VAL A 317 -10.50 7.15 16.00
N LYS A 318 -11.46 6.25 15.79
CA LYS A 318 -12.70 6.19 16.60
C LYS A 318 -12.44 5.87 18.07
N ALA A 319 -11.39 5.11 18.37
CA ALA A 319 -10.99 4.80 19.75
C ALA A 319 -10.25 5.96 20.44
N GLY A 320 -9.80 6.98 19.69
CA GLY A 320 -9.00 8.10 20.19
C GLY A 320 -7.49 7.80 20.26
N ASP A 321 -7.05 6.66 19.69
CA ASP A 321 -5.65 6.23 19.70
C ASP A 321 -4.84 6.80 18.52
N LEU A 322 -5.51 7.38 17.53
CA LEU A 322 -4.91 7.97 16.33
C LEU A 322 -5.67 9.25 15.95
N ALA A 323 -4.95 10.33 15.64
CA ALA A 323 -5.56 11.52 15.07
C ALA A 323 -6.04 11.29 13.64
N LEU A 324 -7.18 11.90 13.25
CA LEU A 324 -7.72 11.76 11.89
C LEU A 324 -6.76 12.33 10.85
N GLU A 325 -6.13 13.45 11.15
CA GLU A 325 -5.11 14.10 10.32
C GLU A 325 -3.95 13.16 10.05
N ARG A 326 -3.50 12.41 11.06
CA ARG A 326 -2.41 11.44 10.93
C ARG A 326 -2.79 10.27 10.05
N LEU A 327 -4.04 9.77 10.17
CA LEU A 327 -4.56 8.74 9.28
C LEU A 327 -4.55 9.24 7.83
N VAL A 328 -5.18 10.41 7.56
CA VAL A 328 -5.25 10.96 6.20
C VAL A 328 -3.85 11.24 5.64
N ALA A 329 -2.95 11.77 6.46
CA ALA A 329 -1.56 11.96 6.04
C ALA A 329 -0.92 10.64 5.58
N ALA A 330 -1.04 9.58 6.37
CA ALA A 330 -0.33 8.33 6.13
C ALA A 330 -0.86 7.50 4.94
N ILE A 331 -2.16 7.58 4.65
CA ILE A 331 -2.77 6.76 3.60
C ILE A 331 -3.18 7.54 2.35
N ALA A 332 -3.16 8.87 2.38
CA ALA A 332 -3.64 9.67 1.25
C ALA A 332 -2.64 10.77 0.85
N SER A 333 -2.43 11.81 1.67
CA SER A 333 -1.68 12.99 1.22
C SER A 333 -0.17 12.74 1.10
N ARG A 334 0.45 11.97 2.01
CA ARG A 334 1.88 11.62 1.90
C ARG A 334 2.19 10.69 0.71
N PRO A 335 1.44 9.57 0.50
CA PRO A 335 1.63 8.76 -0.70
C PRO A 335 1.45 9.56 -2.00
N ALA A 336 0.43 10.44 -2.08
CA ALA A 336 0.21 11.31 -3.22
C ALA A 336 1.41 12.26 -3.47
N ALA A 337 1.95 12.85 -2.40
CA ALA A 337 3.11 13.73 -2.48
C ALA A 337 4.39 13.00 -2.95
N ILE A 338 4.63 11.77 -2.46
CA ILE A 338 5.75 10.92 -2.90
C ILE A 338 5.67 10.65 -4.40
N LEU A 339 4.46 10.41 -4.91
CA LEU A 339 4.20 10.14 -6.33
C LEU A 339 4.06 11.41 -7.19
N GLY A 340 3.90 12.59 -6.58
CA GLY A 340 3.61 13.83 -7.30
C GLY A 340 2.23 13.86 -7.96
N LEU A 341 1.21 13.21 -7.35
CA LEU A 341 -0.14 13.11 -7.89
C LEU A 341 -1.05 14.26 -7.40
N GLU A 342 -1.99 14.66 -8.23
CA GLU A 342 -3.09 15.58 -7.88
C GLU A 342 -4.23 14.83 -7.16
N LYS A 343 -3.88 14.03 -6.14
CA LYS A 343 -4.73 13.15 -5.34
C LYS A 343 -4.42 13.30 -3.85
N GLY A 344 -5.14 12.58 -3.01
CA GLY A 344 -4.85 12.46 -1.58
C GLY A 344 -5.26 13.67 -0.72
N GLU A 345 -5.87 14.68 -1.32
CA GLU A 345 -6.41 15.87 -0.65
C GLU A 345 -7.75 16.29 -1.28
N ILE A 346 -8.66 16.80 -0.44
CA ILE A 346 -9.90 17.43 -0.93
C ILE A 346 -9.59 18.90 -1.17
N ARG A 347 -9.26 19.28 -2.42
CA ARG A 347 -9.00 20.63 -2.86
C ARG A 347 -9.43 20.84 -4.31
N ILE A 348 -9.68 22.10 -4.69
CA ILE A 348 -10.03 22.43 -6.07
C ILE A 348 -8.87 22.02 -6.99
N GLY A 349 -9.21 21.37 -8.10
CA GLY A 349 -8.28 20.85 -9.11
C GLY A 349 -7.76 19.43 -8.82
N ALA A 350 -7.95 18.90 -7.61
CA ALA A 350 -7.62 17.49 -7.32
C ALA A 350 -8.61 16.53 -7.98
N ASP A 351 -8.17 15.32 -8.25
CA ASP A 351 -9.05 14.24 -8.66
C ASP A 351 -10.10 14.00 -7.55
N ALA A 352 -11.35 13.77 -7.95
CA ALA A 352 -12.46 13.53 -7.02
C ALA A 352 -12.47 12.08 -6.51
N ASP A 353 -11.34 11.67 -5.90
CA ASP A 353 -11.19 10.40 -5.22
C ASP A 353 -11.61 10.56 -3.76
N LEU A 354 -12.75 9.96 -3.40
CA LEU A 354 -13.38 10.19 -2.11
C LEU A 354 -13.75 8.88 -1.41
N VAL A 355 -13.63 8.88 -0.09
CA VAL A 355 -14.05 7.79 0.80
C VAL A 355 -15.09 8.31 1.77
N VAL A 356 -16.24 7.66 1.82
CA VAL A 356 -17.34 8.01 2.70
C VAL A 356 -17.50 6.95 3.79
N VAL A 357 -17.31 7.32 5.04
CA VAL A 357 -17.34 6.41 6.17
C VAL A 357 -18.13 6.99 7.35
N ASP A 358 -18.95 6.17 8.00
CA ASP A 358 -19.53 6.50 9.30
C ASP A 358 -18.69 5.83 10.41
N PRO A 359 -17.85 6.58 11.15
CA PRO A 359 -16.98 6.01 12.17
C PRO A 359 -17.75 5.44 13.38
N ARG A 360 -19.05 5.69 13.49
CA ARG A 360 -19.93 5.07 14.50
C ARG A 360 -20.26 3.62 14.14
N ARG A 361 -20.12 3.25 12.87
CA ARG A 361 -20.40 1.89 12.35
C ARG A 361 -19.07 1.16 12.15
N TYR A 362 -18.89 0.07 12.87
CA TYR A 362 -17.75 -0.84 12.65
C TYR A 362 -18.25 -2.28 12.57
N THR A 363 -17.54 -3.09 11.85
CA THR A 363 -17.86 -4.51 11.64
C THR A 363 -16.60 -5.34 11.73
N LYS A 364 -16.76 -6.66 11.84
CA LYS A 364 -15.63 -7.57 11.80
C LYS A 364 -14.99 -7.60 10.42
N VAL A 365 -13.67 -7.55 10.38
CA VAL A 365 -12.88 -7.90 9.21
C VAL A 365 -13.09 -9.39 8.95
N THR A 366 -13.49 -9.75 7.74
CA THR A 366 -13.64 -11.14 7.32
C THR A 366 -13.16 -11.31 5.89
N ALA A 367 -12.64 -12.49 5.55
CA ALA A 367 -12.24 -12.80 4.19
C ALA A 367 -13.39 -12.61 3.18
N LYS A 368 -14.62 -12.94 3.59
CA LYS A 368 -15.83 -12.75 2.76
C LYS A 368 -16.09 -11.28 2.41
N ARG A 369 -15.91 -10.36 3.39
CA ARG A 369 -16.09 -8.91 3.17
C ARG A 369 -15.02 -8.35 2.24
N LEU A 370 -13.78 -8.79 2.43
CA LEU A 370 -12.62 -8.32 1.66
C LEU A 370 -12.61 -8.83 0.21
N ARG A 371 -13.31 -9.94 -0.04
CA ARG A 371 -13.42 -10.57 -1.36
C ARG A 371 -12.07 -10.92 -2.00
N TYR A 372 -11.05 -11.18 -1.16
CA TYR A 372 -9.76 -11.69 -1.65
C TYR A 372 -9.92 -13.01 -2.37
N LYS A 373 -9.22 -13.16 -3.48
CA LYS A 373 -9.22 -14.40 -4.24
C LYS A 373 -8.63 -15.57 -3.44
N CYS A 374 -7.62 -15.29 -2.60
CA CYS A 374 -7.01 -16.27 -1.70
C CYS A 374 -7.94 -16.75 -0.56
N GLY A 375 -9.07 -16.07 -0.29
CA GLY A 375 -10.13 -16.52 0.61
C GLY A 375 -9.80 -16.49 2.12
N TRP A 376 -8.75 -15.75 2.55
CA TRP A 376 -8.38 -15.61 3.95
C TRP A 376 -7.78 -14.24 4.27
N THR A 377 -7.68 -13.90 5.57
CA THR A 377 -7.02 -12.69 6.04
C THR A 377 -6.39 -12.93 7.42
N PRO A 378 -5.21 -12.39 7.72
CA PRO A 378 -4.62 -12.50 9.06
C PRO A 378 -5.34 -11.63 10.10
N PHE A 379 -6.22 -10.74 9.67
CA PHE A 379 -7.00 -9.82 10.52
C PHE A 379 -8.41 -10.33 10.83
N GLU A 380 -8.71 -11.60 10.56
CA GLU A 380 -10.04 -12.18 10.76
C GLU A 380 -10.57 -11.90 12.18
N GLY A 381 -11.79 -11.36 12.27
CA GLY A 381 -12.45 -11.04 13.53
C GLY A 381 -12.05 -9.73 14.21
N MET A 382 -11.05 -8.99 13.70
CA MET A 382 -10.74 -7.64 14.18
C MET A 382 -11.83 -6.64 13.77
N ASP A 383 -12.00 -5.57 14.55
CA ASP A 383 -12.97 -4.52 14.23
C ASP A 383 -12.39 -3.54 13.19
N GLY A 384 -13.17 -3.21 12.16
CA GLY A 384 -12.82 -2.23 11.14
C GLY A 384 -13.98 -1.30 10.80
N CYS A 385 -13.69 -0.01 10.55
CA CYS A 385 -14.67 0.96 10.04
C CYS A 385 -14.57 1.00 8.52
N PHE A 386 -15.40 0.24 7.84
CA PHE A 386 -15.41 0.16 6.38
C PHE A 386 -16.20 1.33 5.75
N PRO A 387 -15.76 1.86 4.61
CA PRO A 387 -16.53 2.83 3.86
C PRO A 387 -17.84 2.21 3.35
N HIS A 388 -18.87 3.02 3.23
CA HIS A 388 -20.11 2.65 2.57
C HIS A 388 -20.21 3.20 1.14
N ALA A 389 -19.44 4.23 0.81
CA ALA A 389 -19.28 4.69 -0.57
C ALA A 389 -17.82 5.07 -0.84
N VAL A 390 -17.37 4.79 -2.05
CA VAL A 390 -16.03 5.17 -2.55
C VAL A 390 -16.16 5.66 -3.98
N TYR A 391 -15.54 6.79 -4.25
CA TYR A 391 -15.53 7.41 -5.57
C TYR A 391 -14.10 7.45 -6.13
N VAL A 392 -13.97 7.11 -7.39
CA VAL A 392 -12.74 7.29 -8.19
C VAL A 392 -13.03 8.30 -9.26
N ARG A 393 -12.42 9.47 -9.18
CA ARG A 393 -12.69 10.61 -10.08
C ARG A 393 -14.19 10.92 -10.20
N GLY A 394 -14.90 10.90 -9.06
CA GLY A 394 -16.32 11.18 -9.00
C GLY A 394 -17.25 10.04 -9.43
N GLU A 395 -16.73 8.95 -9.97
CA GLU A 395 -17.51 7.75 -10.29
C GLU A 395 -17.58 6.82 -9.08
N ALA A 396 -18.77 6.40 -8.69
CA ALA A 396 -18.97 5.51 -7.55
C ALA A 396 -18.48 4.10 -7.88
N VAL A 397 -17.45 3.63 -7.16
CA VAL A 397 -16.90 2.28 -7.28
C VAL A 397 -17.30 1.37 -6.11
N VAL A 398 -17.82 1.97 -5.03
CA VAL A 398 -18.49 1.27 -3.92
C VAL A 398 -19.72 2.07 -3.57
N GLU A 399 -20.89 1.41 -3.48
CA GLU A 399 -22.15 1.96 -3.00
C GLU A 399 -22.76 1.00 -1.99
N ASP A 400 -23.22 1.52 -0.85
CA ASP A 400 -23.77 0.74 0.28
C ASP A 400 -22.87 -0.43 0.71
N GLY A 401 -21.55 -0.28 0.55
CA GLY A 401 -20.55 -1.31 0.88
C GLY A 401 -20.42 -2.42 -0.16
N GLU A 402 -21.10 -2.30 -1.32
CA GLU A 402 -21.02 -3.23 -2.44
C GLU A 402 -20.15 -2.61 -3.57
N PRO A 403 -19.21 -3.34 -4.14
CA PRO A 403 -18.32 -2.83 -5.16
C PRO A 403 -18.98 -2.90 -6.54
N SER A 404 -18.67 -1.91 -7.40
CA SER A 404 -18.97 -1.94 -8.81
C SER A 404 -18.33 -3.14 -9.51
N SER A 405 -18.96 -3.60 -10.60
CA SER A 405 -18.38 -4.58 -11.52
C SER A 405 -17.58 -3.92 -12.65
N GLU A 406 -17.74 -2.62 -12.86
CA GLU A 406 -17.11 -1.87 -13.96
C GLU A 406 -15.73 -1.36 -13.57
N GLY A 407 -14.75 -1.58 -14.44
CA GLY A 407 -13.39 -1.12 -14.27
C GLY A 407 -13.19 0.32 -14.75
N VAL A 408 -13.25 1.29 -13.84
CA VAL A 408 -13.04 2.73 -14.12
C VAL A 408 -11.57 3.15 -13.89
N GLY A 409 -10.77 2.26 -13.29
CA GLY A 409 -9.37 2.50 -12.95
C GLY A 409 -8.49 2.70 -14.20
N ARG A 410 -7.49 3.55 -14.04
CA ARG A 410 -6.52 3.91 -15.10
C ARG A 410 -5.11 3.62 -14.66
N MET A 411 -4.22 3.39 -15.63
CA MET A 411 -2.79 3.38 -15.36
C MET A 411 -2.32 4.78 -14.95
N ILE A 412 -1.59 4.85 -13.83
CA ILE A 412 -0.97 6.09 -13.36
C ILE A 412 0.44 6.20 -13.96
N THR A 413 0.69 7.33 -14.61
CA THR A 413 2.03 7.72 -15.09
C THR A 413 2.49 8.95 -14.32
N VAL A 414 3.71 8.90 -13.80
CA VAL A 414 4.39 10.08 -13.25
C VAL A 414 5.12 10.74 -14.41
N THR A 415 4.70 11.94 -14.78
CA THR A 415 5.36 12.74 -15.83
C THR A 415 6.30 13.76 -15.20
N LYS A 416 7.44 14.02 -15.84
CA LYS A 416 8.33 15.14 -15.48
C LYS A 416 7.51 16.43 -15.37
N ARG A 417 7.60 17.09 -14.23
CA ARG A 417 7.09 18.45 -14.04
C ARG A 417 8.11 19.46 -14.57
#